data_d0089c4b97e2fcc577f9d06816b5fed2
#
_entry.id   d0089c4b97e2fcc577f9d06816b5fed2
#
_cell.length_a   1.000
_cell.length_b   1.000
_cell.length_c   1.000
_cell.angle_alpha   90.00
_cell.angle_beta   90.00
_cell.angle_gamma   90.00
#
_symmetry.space_group_name_H-M   'P 1'
#
loop_
_entity.id
_entity.type
_entity.pdbx_description
1 polymer ?
#
loop_
_entity_poly.entity_id
_entity_poly.type
_entity_poly.pdbx_seq_one_letter_code
_entity_poly.pdbx_strand_id
1 'polypeptide(L)'
;MAESPMTQARMEQIFSDQVDAIEGPSGAIRTIVDEVEIYLISDPTNDRMRILARVADVNRVDPRIVNVLLQANFYRTLDARYAVSEGIVFSAYLHPISTLSREELISGFDQVLALAKNFGTTYSSEKLDFGIPGAGAR
;
A
#
# COMPACT_ATOMS: atom_id res chain seq x y z
N MET A 1 7.99 -27.33 4.19
CA MET A 1 9.34 -26.75 3.97
C MET A 1 9.31 -25.26 4.28
N ALA A 2 10.28 -24.81 5.01
CA ALA A 2 10.33 -23.39 5.36
C ALA A 2 10.64 -22.51 4.15
N GLU A 3 10.00 -21.37 4.10
CA GLU A 3 10.29 -20.37 3.10
C GLU A 3 11.69 -19.80 3.32
N SER A 4 12.39 -19.46 2.25
CA SER A 4 13.68 -18.78 2.35
C SER A 4 13.51 -17.43 3.06
N PRO A 5 14.48 -17.00 3.88
CA PRO A 5 14.41 -15.69 4.51
C PRO A 5 14.24 -14.56 3.50
N MET A 6 13.44 -13.56 3.84
CA MET A 6 13.28 -12.40 3.00
C MET A 6 14.55 -11.54 3.07
N THR A 7 14.94 -11.04 1.91
CA THR A 7 16.05 -10.09 1.77
C THR A 7 15.58 -8.95 0.87
N GLN A 8 16.30 -7.85 0.88
CA GLN A 8 15.99 -6.73 -0.02
C GLN A 8 15.96 -7.19 -1.48
N ALA A 9 16.97 -7.96 -1.91
CA ALA A 9 17.06 -8.42 -3.29
C ALA A 9 15.89 -9.34 -3.65
N ARG A 10 15.55 -10.28 -2.77
CA ARG A 10 14.44 -11.20 -3.00
C ARG A 10 13.10 -10.44 -3.02
N MET A 11 12.92 -9.51 -2.11
CA MET A 11 11.72 -8.69 -2.04
C MET A 11 11.52 -7.88 -3.32
N GLU A 12 12.58 -7.26 -3.82
CA GLU A 12 12.54 -6.48 -5.06
C GLU A 12 12.27 -7.37 -6.26
N GLN A 13 12.77 -8.59 -6.27
CA GLN A 13 12.48 -9.55 -7.33
C GLN A 13 11.01 -9.95 -7.33
N ILE A 14 10.46 -10.28 -6.16
CA ILE A 14 9.04 -10.64 -6.04
C ILE A 14 8.15 -9.47 -6.47
N PHE A 15 8.48 -8.26 -6.03
CA PHE A 15 7.75 -7.05 -6.43
C PHE A 15 7.80 -6.87 -7.95
N SER A 16 8.98 -7.01 -8.54
CA SER A 16 9.17 -6.90 -9.99
C SER A 16 8.33 -7.93 -10.76
N ASP A 17 8.16 -9.13 -10.21
CA ASP A 17 7.38 -10.19 -10.86
C ASP A 17 5.88 -9.86 -10.91
N GLN A 18 5.40 -8.93 -10.09
CA GLN A 18 3.98 -8.55 -10.04
C GLN A 18 3.62 -7.46 -11.04
N VAL A 19 4.59 -6.86 -11.71
CA VAL A 19 4.38 -5.66 -12.52
C VAL A 19 5.10 -5.78 -13.86
N ASP A 20 4.75 -4.91 -14.81
CA ASP A 20 5.33 -4.95 -16.15
C ASP A 20 6.75 -4.37 -16.19
N ALA A 21 7.01 -3.35 -15.39
CA ALA A 21 8.29 -2.69 -15.38
C ALA A 21 8.54 -2.00 -14.04
N ILE A 22 9.81 -1.91 -13.67
CA ILE A 22 10.24 -1.15 -12.49
C ILE A 22 11.33 -0.17 -12.91
N GLU A 23 11.49 0.90 -12.12
CA GLU A 23 12.57 1.85 -12.27
C GLU A 23 13.03 2.32 -10.89
N GLY A 24 14.17 2.98 -10.86
CA GLY A 24 14.77 3.48 -9.63
C GLY A 24 15.80 2.52 -9.03
N PRO A 25 16.59 3.02 -8.09
CA PRO A 25 17.66 2.23 -7.48
C PRO A 25 17.14 1.22 -6.48
N SER A 26 17.93 0.18 -6.22
CA SER A 26 17.64 -0.76 -5.13
C SER A 26 17.43 0.01 -3.83
N GLY A 27 16.41 -0.36 -3.08
CA GLY A 27 15.99 0.34 -1.86
C GLY A 27 14.90 1.38 -2.09
N ALA A 28 14.65 1.78 -3.34
CA ALA A 28 13.62 2.78 -3.67
C ALA A 28 13.11 2.54 -5.10
N ILE A 29 12.63 1.35 -5.37
CA ILE A 29 12.11 1.02 -6.69
C ILE A 29 10.65 1.47 -6.83
N ARG A 30 10.24 1.73 -8.05
CA ARG A 30 8.96 2.32 -8.38
C ARG A 30 8.35 1.63 -9.60
N THR A 31 7.03 1.55 -9.61
CA THR A 31 6.27 1.08 -10.76
C THR A 31 4.99 1.91 -10.91
N ILE A 32 4.29 1.71 -12.02
CA ILE A 32 2.97 2.29 -12.24
C ILE A 32 2.05 1.15 -12.64
N VAL A 33 0.94 0.99 -11.92
CA VAL A 33 -0.08 -0.02 -12.19
C VAL A 33 -1.44 0.68 -12.20
N ASP A 34 -2.19 0.54 -13.29
CA ASP A 34 -3.51 1.17 -13.43
C ASP A 34 -3.49 2.67 -13.11
N GLU A 35 -2.42 3.35 -13.59
CA GLU A 35 -2.19 4.78 -13.37
C GLU A 35 -1.82 5.14 -11.93
N VAL A 36 -1.63 4.15 -11.06
CA VAL A 36 -1.21 4.37 -9.68
C VAL A 36 0.30 4.20 -9.57
N GLU A 37 0.96 5.21 -9.02
CA GLU A 37 2.40 5.20 -8.80
C GLU A 37 2.67 4.51 -7.46
N ILE A 38 3.41 3.40 -7.49
CA ILE A 38 3.69 2.56 -6.33
C ILE A 38 5.19 2.44 -6.11
N TYR A 39 5.60 2.58 -4.87
CA TYR A 39 7.00 2.50 -4.43
C TYR A 39 7.20 1.34 -3.49
N LEU A 40 8.33 0.65 -3.63
CA LEU A 40 8.84 -0.27 -2.63
C LEU A 40 10.09 0.35 -2.04
N ILE A 41 10.01 0.72 -0.79
CA ILE A 41 11.10 1.34 -0.05
C ILE A 41 11.64 0.34 0.96
N SER A 42 12.96 0.17 1.01
CA SER A 42 13.61 -0.76 1.92
C SER A 42 14.60 -0.05 2.82
N ASP A 43 14.60 -0.42 4.07
CA ASP A 43 15.58 0.04 5.06
C ASP A 43 16.12 -1.20 5.79
N PRO A 44 17.10 -1.89 5.20
CA PRO A 44 17.65 -3.12 5.81
C PRO A 44 18.30 -2.89 7.17
N THR A 45 18.88 -1.72 7.39
CA THR A 45 19.54 -1.39 8.67
C THR A 45 18.55 -1.44 9.83
N ASN A 46 17.34 -0.97 9.62
CA ASN A 46 16.30 -0.98 10.65
C ASN A 46 15.30 -2.13 10.46
N ASP A 47 15.57 -3.04 9.55
CA ASP A 47 14.73 -4.19 9.28
C ASP A 47 13.30 -3.78 8.95
N ARG A 48 13.13 -2.81 8.04
CA ARG A 48 11.80 -2.31 7.66
C ARG A 48 11.67 -2.18 6.16
N MET A 49 10.44 -2.37 5.70
CA MET A 49 10.05 -2.09 4.32
C MET A 49 8.73 -1.34 4.30
N ARG A 50 8.48 -0.64 3.21
CA ARG A 50 7.20 0.04 2.97
C ARG A 50 6.82 -0.14 1.52
N ILE A 51 5.53 -0.42 1.29
CA ILE A 51 4.93 -0.27 -0.04
C ILE A 51 4.04 0.96 0.07
N LEU A 52 4.24 1.92 -0.81
CA LEU A 52 3.52 3.20 -0.79
C LEU A 52 2.89 3.43 -2.15
N ALA A 53 1.64 3.87 -2.18
CA ALA A 53 1.03 4.39 -3.39
C ALA A 53 0.66 5.85 -3.18
N ARG A 54 0.99 6.68 -4.16
CA ARG A 54 0.57 8.08 -4.15
C ARG A 54 -0.89 8.13 -4.57
N VAL A 55 -1.74 8.68 -3.71
CA VAL A 55 -3.18 8.67 -3.92
C VAL A 55 -3.71 10.03 -4.38
N ALA A 56 -3.39 11.08 -3.65
CA ALA A 56 -3.93 12.40 -3.94
C ALA A 56 -3.12 13.49 -3.27
N ASP A 57 -3.27 14.72 -3.77
CA ASP A 57 -2.75 15.92 -3.12
C ASP A 57 -3.80 16.40 -2.13
N VAL A 58 -3.42 16.55 -0.86
CA VAL A 58 -4.34 16.94 0.22
C VAL A 58 -5.02 18.30 -0.08
N ASN A 59 -4.33 19.18 -0.80
CA ASN A 59 -4.86 20.49 -1.13
C ASN A 59 -5.91 20.47 -2.24
N ARG A 60 -6.07 19.33 -2.93
CA ARG A 60 -7.02 19.16 -4.02
C ARG A 60 -8.25 18.36 -3.62
N VAL A 61 -8.34 17.99 -2.35
CA VAL A 61 -9.48 17.24 -1.82
C VAL A 61 -10.16 18.04 -0.73
N ASP A 62 -11.40 17.67 -0.42
CA ASP A 62 -12.16 18.29 0.67
C ASP A 62 -11.37 18.15 1.98
N PRO A 63 -11.21 19.24 2.75
CA PRO A 63 -10.48 19.16 4.04
C PRO A 63 -11.03 18.11 5.00
N ARG A 64 -12.30 17.72 4.86
CA ARG A 64 -12.90 16.69 5.71
C ARG A 64 -12.41 15.30 5.36
N ILE A 65 -11.71 15.14 4.23
CA ILE A 65 -11.26 13.83 3.77
C ILE A 65 -10.34 13.14 4.77
N VAL A 66 -9.50 13.90 5.48
CA VAL A 66 -8.58 13.33 6.46
C VAL A 66 -9.33 12.54 7.53
N ASN A 67 -10.45 13.08 8.00
CA ASN A 67 -11.28 12.37 8.98
C ASN A 67 -11.91 11.10 8.38
N VAL A 68 -12.33 11.16 7.12
CA VAL A 68 -12.87 10.00 6.42
C VAL A 68 -11.80 8.91 6.32
N LEU A 69 -10.56 9.29 5.99
CA LEU A 69 -9.44 8.33 5.88
C LEU A 69 -9.12 7.68 7.22
N LEU A 70 -9.14 8.45 8.31
CA LEU A 70 -8.90 7.90 9.64
C LEU A 70 -9.96 6.89 10.03
N GLN A 71 -11.23 7.18 9.72
CA GLN A 71 -12.32 6.23 9.98
C GLN A 71 -12.20 4.99 9.09
N ALA A 72 -11.85 5.17 7.82
CA ALA A 72 -11.64 4.05 6.91
C ALA A 72 -10.52 3.14 7.41
N ASN A 73 -9.45 3.71 7.94
CA ASN A 73 -8.35 2.95 8.53
C ASN A 73 -8.82 2.03 9.65
N PHE A 74 -9.84 2.42 10.37
CA PHE A 74 -10.39 1.60 11.45
C PHE A 74 -11.35 0.52 10.93
N TYR A 75 -12.21 0.88 9.98
CA TYR A 75 -13.35 0.03 9.61
C TYR A 75 -13.19 -0.74 8.30
N ARG A 76 -12.37 -0.23 7.36
CA ARG A 76 -12.41 -0.71 5.97
C ARG A 76 -11.10 -1.23 5.43
N THR A 77 -10.00 -0.97 6.13
CA THR A 77 -8.69 -1.43 5.70
C THR A 77 -8.28 -2.68 6.46
N LEU A 78 -7.44 -3.49 5.84
CA LEU A 78 -6.87 -4.68 6.48
C LEU A 78 -5.53 -4.30 7.12
N ASP A 79 -4.42 -4.60 6.45
CA ASP A 79 -3.09 -4.31 6.99
C ASP A 79 -2.54 -2.98 6.46
N ALA A 80 -2.89 -2.62 5.22
CA ALA A 80 -2.49 -1.34 4.66
C ALA A 80 -3.40 -0.23 5.20
N ARG A 81 -2.88 0.99 5.22
CA ARG A 81 -3.57 2.15 5.78
C ARG A 81 -3.38 3.36 4.89
N TYR A 82 -4.31 4.30 4.98
CA TYR A 82 -4.10 5.63 4.43
C TYR A 82 -3.21 6.43 5.38
N ALA A 83 -2.39 7.30 4.80
CA ALA A 83 -1.51 8.20 5.54
C ALA A 83 -1.35 9.51 4.79
N VAL A 84 -0.93 10.54 5.48
CA VAL A 84 -0.63 11.83 4.88
C VAL A 84 0.81 12.19 5.23
N SER A 85 1.58 12.56 4.24
CA SER A 85 2.94 13.05 4.43
C SER A 85 3.21 14.17 3.44
N GLU A 86 3.69 15.30 3.94
CA GLU A 86 4.06 16.47 3.13
C GLU A 86 2.98 16.87 2.13
N GLY A 87 1.73 16.87 2.58
CA GLY A 87 0.59 17.28 1.75
C GLY A 87 0.11 16.24 0.75
N ILE A 88 0.63 15.03 0.80
CA ILE A 88 0.24 13.96 -0.09
C ILE A 88 -0.48 12.87 0.70
N VAL A 89 -1.61 12.41 0.18
CA VAL A 89 -2.28 11.21 0.68
C VAL A 89 -1.63 10.00 0.05
N PHE A 90 -1.21 9.06 0.89
CA PHE A 90 -0.66 7.78 0.47
C PHE A 90 -1.52 6.65 1.00
N SER A 91 -1.48 5.50 0.33
CA SER A 91 -1.79 4.22 0.96
C SER A 91 -0.46 3.53 1.24
N ALA A 92 -0.37 2.86 2.38
CA ALA A 92 0.92 2.35 2.86
C ALA A 92 0.78 1.00 3.56
N TYR A 93 1.75 0.12 3.33
CA TYR A 93 1.90 -1.15 4.02
C TYR A 93 3.32 -1.22 4.55
N LEU A 94 3.46 -1.42 5.85
CA LEU A 94 4.75 -1.46 6.54
C LEU A 94 4.93 -2.81 7.21
N HIS A 95 6.16 -3.36 7.16
CA HIS A 95 6.44 -4.67 7.75
C HIS A 95 7.95 -4.79 8.01
N PRO A 96 8.37 -5.59 9.00
CA PRO A 96 9.78 -5.98 9.08
C PRO A 96 10.18 -6.82 7.87
N ILE A 97 11.40 -6.65 7.38
CA ILE A 97 11.87 -7.44 6.24
C ILE A 97 12.10 -8.89 6.67
N SER A 98 12.76 -9.09 7.81
CA SER A 98 13.21 -10.42 8.25
C SER A 98 12.07 -11.43 8.41
N THR A 99 10.88 -10.98 8.76
CA THR A 99 9.72 -11.85 9.00
C THR A 99 8.68 -11.78 7.90
N LEU A 100 8.95 -11.02 6.84
CA LEU A 100 8.02 -10.86 5.72
C LEU A 100 7.98 -12.13 4.88
N SER A 101 6.79 -12.68 4.67
CA SER A 101 6.60 -13.79 3.73
C SER A 101 6.33 -13.26 2.33
N ARG A 102 6.52 -14.12 1.32
CA ARG A 102 6.14 -13.81 -0.04
C ARG A 102 4.65 -13.45 -0.13
N GLU A 103 3.81 -14.22 0.55
CA GLU A 103 2.35 -14.00 0.54
C GLU A 103 1.98 -12.66 1.16
N GLU A 104 2.63 -12.29 2.26
CA GLU A 104 2.40 -10.99 2.88
C GLU A 104 2.84 -9.83 1.98
N LEU A 105 3.94 -9.98 1.28
CA LEU A 105 4.41 -8.96 0.34
C LEU A 105 3.42 -8.76 -0.80
N ILE A 106 2.94 -9.84 -1.39
CA ILE A 106 1.96 -9.77 -2.48
C ILE A 106 0.63 -9.20 -1.97
N SER A 107 0.18 -9.66 -0.81
CA SER A 107 -1.04 -9.14 -0.20
C SER A 107 -0.93 -7.65 0.12
N GLY A 108 0.20 -7.23 0.67
CA GLY A 108 0.45 -5.81 0.96
C GLY A 108 0.42 -4.95 -0.29
N PHE A 109 1.03 -5.43 -1.37
CA PHE A 109 0.97 -4.76 -2.67
C PHE A 109 -0.47 -4.61 -3.16
N ASP A 110 -1.23 -5.70 -3.14
CA ASP A 110 -2.64 -5.68 -3.60
C ASP A 110 -3.49 -4.75 -2.74
N GLN A 111 -3.28 -4.72 -1.44
CA GLN A 111 -4.02 -3.84 -0.53
C GLN A 111 -3.70 -2.36 -0.78
N VAL A 112 -2.44 -2.04 -0.96
CA VAL A 112 -2.01 -0.66 -1.24
C VAL A 112 -2.62 -0.17 -2.54
N LEU A 113 -2.60 -0.99 -3.58
CA LEU A 113 -3.20 -0.67 -4.86
C LEU A 113 -4.72 -0.49 -4.73
N ALA A 114 -5.39 -1.39 -4.01
CA ALA A 114 -6.84 -1.33 -3.80
C ALA A 114 -7.24 -0.05 -3.08
N LEU A 115 -6.52 0.33 -2.02
CA LEU A 115 -6.81 1.58 -1.30
C LEU A 115 -6.67 2.80 -2.19
N ALA A 116 -5.65 2.82 -3.06
CA ALA A 116 -5.46 3.91 -4.00
C ALA A 116 -6.61 4.00 -5.00
N LYS A 117 -7.05 2.86 -5.53
CA LYS A 117 -8.13 2.81 -6.50
C LYS A 117 -9.51 3.08 -5.87
N ASN A 118 -9.70 2.72 -4.62
CA ASN A 118 -10.97 2.90 -3.90
C ASN A 118 -11.07 4.23 -3.17
N PHE A 119 -10.05 5.05 -3.25
CA PHE A 119 -10.07 6.40 -2.69
C PHE A 119 -11.20 7.20 -3.35
N GLY A 120 -12.04 7.83 -2.55
CA GLY A 120 -13.17 8.61 -3.04
C GLY A 120 -14.45 7.80 -3.27
N THR A 121 -14.39 6.49 -3.12
CA THR A 121 -15.56 5.61 -3.25
C THR A 121 -15.77 4.79 -1.97
N THR A 122 -15.22 3.57 -1.90
CA THR A 122 -15.40 2.70 -0.74
C THR A 122 -14.33 2.88 0.33
N TYR A 123 -13.15 3.39 -0.04
CA TYR A 123 -11.99 3.50 0.86
C TYR A 123 -11.59 2.16 1.47
N SER A 124 -11.84 1.07 0.76
CA SER A 124 -11.60 -0.30 1.22
C SER A 124 -10.34 -0.88 0.60
N SER A 125 -9.64 -1.73 1.35
CA SER A 125 -8.49 -2.46 0.82
C SER A 125 -8.91 -3.68 0.01
N GLU A 126 -10.20 -3.95 -0.11
CA GLU A 126 -10.72 -5.05 -0.91
C GLU A 126 -11.13 -4.59 -2.30
N LYS A 127 -11.04 -5.48 -3.27
CA LYS A 127 -11.47 -5.19 -4.64
C LYS A 127 -12.95 -4.93 -4.73
N LEU A 128 -13.73 -5.61 -3.91
CA LEU A 128 -15.18 -5.48 -3.85
C LEU A 128 -15.57 -5.18 -2.42
N ASP A 129 -16.46 -4.22 -2.27
CA ASP A 129 -17.10 -3.96 -0.99
C ASP A 129 -18.31 -4.87 -0.90
N PHE A 130 -18.21 -5.93 -0.11
CA PHE A 130 -19.27 -6.92 0.03
C PHE A 130 -20.35 -6.51 1.01
N GLY A 131 -20.50 -5.22 1.25
CA GLY A 131 -21.57 -4.74 2.07
C GLY A 131 -21.43 -5.12 3.55
N ILE A 132 -20.26 -4.94 4.10
CA ILE A 132 -20.09 -4.99 5.55
C ILE A 132 -21.14 -4.05 6.14
N PRO A 133 -21.96 -4.50 7.10
CA PRO A 133 -23.01 -3.66 7.63
C PRO A 133 -22.52 -2.26 7.99
N GLY A 134 -23.18 -1.23 7.44
CA GLY A 134 -22.79 0.15 7.61
C GLY A 134 -21.67 0.65 6.72
N ALA A 135 -20.97 -0.22 5.99
CA ALA A 135 -19.85 0.20 5.18
C ALA A 135 -20.29 1.10 4.01
N GLY A 136 -21.34 0.74 3.33
CA GLY A 136 -21.86 1.52 2.21
C GLY A 136 -22.57 2.80 2.60
N ALA A 137 -22.90 2.96 3.87
CA ALA A 137 -23.64 4.12 4.38
C ALA A 137 -22.73 5.24 4.86
N ARG A 138 -21.43 5.08 4.72
CA ARG A 138 -20.46 5.99 5.32
C ARG A 138 -19.67 6.76 4.34
#